data_10603842eda16f62b6fb7b25c934e95f
#
_entry.id   10603842eda16f62b6fb7b25c934e95f
#
_cell.length_a   1.000
_cell.length_b   1.000
_cell.length_c   1.000
_cell.angle_alpha   90.00
_cell.angle_beta   90.00
_cell.angle_gamma   90.00
#
_symmetry.space_group_name_H-M   'P 1'
#
loop_
_entity.id
_entity.type
_entity.pdbx_description
1 polymer ?
#
loop_
_entity_poly.entity_id
_entity_poly.type
_entity_poly.pdbx_seq_one_letter_code
_entity_poly.pdbx_strand_id
1 'polypeptide(L)'
;NLCKGFSNCDFALDKVSFSIPYGSIMGFVGENGAGKTTTISCILNTMFKDSGTIKLFGKALSDDDTELREKIGVVYDGDNFPAYWTAEQLSNVMQGLYKKWDDTLFQIYLEKFQLQPKKKIKHYSRGMTMKLAVAAALSHHPQLLILDEATSGLDPIMRDDMLDVFLDFVQEENHSILLSSHITSDLEKIADYITFIHNGKLI
;
A
#
# COMPACT_ATOMS: atom_id res chain seq x y z
N ASN A 1 6.07 1.30 19.51
CA ASN A 1 5.42 2.23 20.47
C ASN A 1 5.07 3.58 19.78
N LEU A 2 4.41 3.50 18.58
CA LEU A 2 3.97 4.67 17.83
C LEU A 2 2.80 5.33 18.55
N CYS A 3 2.88 6.65 18.79
CA CYS A 3 1.79 7.47 19.32
C CYS A 3 1.50 8.63 18.37
N LYS A 4 0.21 8.92 18.18
CA LYS A 4 -0.29 10.06 17.42
C LYS A 4 -1.64 10.52 17.95
N GLY A 5 -1.73 11.73 18.46
CA GLY A 5 -2.97 12.39 18.88
C GLY A 5 -3.39 13.48 17.90
N PHE A 6 -4.62 13.93 18.03
CA PHE A 6 -5.21 15.00 17.25
C PHE A 6 -5.90 16.00 18.19
N SER A 7 -5.64 17.29 17.98
CA SER A 7 -6.16 18.36 18.84
C SER A 7 -7.72 18.51 18.79
N ASN A 8 -8.33 17.98 17.73
CA ASN A 8 -9.74 18.22 17.42
C ASN A 8 -10.66 17.00 17.64
N CYS A 9 -10.13 15.89 18.16
CA CYS A 9 -10.89 14.69 18.46
C CYS A 9 -10.22 13.86 19.57
N ASP A 10 -10.99 13.00 20.23
CA ASP A 10 -10.51 12.11 21.30
C ASP A 10 -9.74 10.89 20.76
N PHE A 11 -9.63 10.73 19.43
CA PHE A 11 -8.89 9.63 18.81
C PHE A 11 -7.38 9.85 18.92
N ALA A 12 -6.68 8.80 19.27
CA ALA A 12 -5.22 8.75 19.24
C ALA A 12 -4.72 7.34 18.94
N LEU A 13 -3.56 7.23 18.27
CA LEU A 13 -2.76 6.01 18.30
C LEU A 13 -2.00 5.94 19.64
N ASP A 14 -2.18 4.86 20.36
CA ASP A 14 -1.56 4.66 21.66
C ASP A 14 -0.64 3.44 21.63
N LYS A 15 0.67 3.69 21.57
CA LYS A 15 1.76 2.70 21.63
C LYS A 15 1.65 1.56 20.61
N VAL A 16 1.13 1.84 19.43
CA VAL A 16 1.07 0.86 18.34
C VAL A 16 2.47 0.33 18.05
N SER A 17 2.66 -1.00 18.12
CA SER A 17 3.98 -1.63 17.99
C SER A 17 3.85 -3.01 17.35
N PHE A 18 4.34 -3.17 16.13
CA PHE A 18 4.40 -4.44 15.43
C PHE A 18 5.63 -4.50 14.53
N SER A 19 5.92 -5.66 13.98
CA SER A 19 6.98 -5.86 13.00
C SER A 19 6.50 -6.76 11.87
N ILE A 20 6.96 -6.49 10.67
CA ILE A 20 6.67 -7.29 9.48
C ILE A 20 7.95 -8.06 9.15
N PRO A 21 7.94 -9.41 9.23
CA PRO A 21 9.07 -10.21 8.79
C PRO A 21 9.29 -10.09 7.27
N TYR A 22 10.52 -10.26 6.82
CA TYR A 22 10.81 -10.38 5.40
C TYR A 22 10.11 -11.62 4.82
N GLY A 23 9.72 -11.55 3.56
CA GLY A 23 9.05 -12.65 2.86
C GLY A 23 7.63 -12.93 3.35
N SER A 24 6.96 -11.97 4.02
CA SER A 24 5.65 -12.22 4.61
C SER A 24 4.61 -11.16 4.27
N ILE A 25 3.35 -11.58 4.36
CA ILE A 25 2.17 -10.72 4.27
C ILE A 25 1.62 -10.49 5.68
N MET A 26 1.62 -9.24 6.12
CA MET A 26 1.00 -8.81 7.37
C MET A 26 -0.37 -8.19 7.09
N GLY A 27 -1.42 -8.85 7.56
CA GLY A 27 -2.76 -8.28 7.63
C GLY A 27 -2.90 -7.29 8.79
N PHE A 28 -3.37 -6.08 8.50
CA PHE A 28 -3.63 -5.04 9.50
C PHE A 28 -5.13 -4.76 9.56
N VAL A 29 -5.80 -5.40 10.52
CA VAL A 29 -7.26 -5.49 10.61
C VAL A 29 -7.81 -4.50 11.61
N GLY A 30 -8.91 -3.85 11.25
CA GLY A 30 -9.66 -2.98 12.16
C GLY A 30 -10.84 -2.33 11.46
N GLU A 31 -11.80 -1.88 12.24
CA GLU A 31 -12.95 -1.13 11.73
C GLU A 31 -12.54 0.19 11.08
N ASN A 32 -13.46 0.82 10.36
CA ASN A 32 -13.24 2.17 9.86
C ASN A 32 -13.07 3.13 11.04
N GLY A 33 -12.02 3.97 10.98
CA GLY A 33 -11.67 4.85 12.10
C GLY A 33 -10.81 4.21 13.19
N ALA A 34 -10.49 2.91 13.14
CA ALA A 34 -9.66 2.25 14.15
C ALA A 34 -8.21 2.74 14.20
N GLY A 35 -7.71 3.42 13.14
CA GLY A 35 -6.36 3.97 13.08
C GLY A 35 -5.45 3.34 12.02
N LYS A 36 -5.97 2.49 11.11
CA LYS A 36 -5.19 1.84 10.05
C LYS A 36 -4.48 2.85 9.16
N THR A 37 -5.23 3.71 8.47
CA THR A 37 -4.69 4.74 7.59
C THR A 37 -3.78 5.74 8.33
N THR A 38 -4.11 6.09 9.57
CA THR A 38 -3.26 6.95 10.42
C THR A 38 -1.91 6.27 10.69
N THR A 39 -1.91 4.99 11.03
CA THR A 39 -0.68 4.22 11.25
C THR A 39 0.15 4.15 9.97
N ILE A 40 -0.47 3.84 8.82
CA ILE A 40 0.19 3.81 7.50
C ILE A 40 0.78 5.20 7.17
N SER A 41 0.02 6.27 7.37
CA SER A 41 0.49 7.63 7.13
C SER A 41 1.69 8.02 7.99
N CYS A 42 1.74 7.56 9.23
CA CYS A 42 2.92 7.73 10.09
C CYS A 42 4.11 6.88 9.60
N ILE A 43 3.87 5.64 9.14
CA ILE A 43 4.92 4.78 8.57
C ILE A 43 5.53 5.41 7.33
N LEU A 44 4.71 6.02 6.46
CA LEU A 44 5.15 6.68 5.24
C LEU A 44 5.69 8.11 5.46
N ASN A 45 5.62 8.60 6.70
CA ASN A 45 5.98 9.97 7.08
C ASN A 45 5.20 11.06 6.30
N THR A 46 3.99 10.73 5.84
CA THR A 46 3.02 11.69 5.32
C THR A 46 2.25 12.37 6.45
N MET A 47 2.33 11.81 7.65
CA MET A 47 1.82 12.36 8.90
C MET A 47 2.89 12.26 10.00
N PHE A 48 3.18 13.37 10.68
CA PHE A 48 4.13 13.37 11.79
C PHE A 48 3.58 12.63 13.01
N LYS A 49 4.34 11.67 13.50
CA LYS A 49 4.07 11.02 14.79
C LYS A 49 4.44 11.95 15.95
N ASP A 50 3.77 11.78 17.09
CA ASP A 50 4.11 12.54 18.29
C ASP A 50 5.24 11.89 19.08
N SER A 51 5.29 10.55 19.09
CA SER A 51 6.38 9.80 19.71
C SER A 51 6.50 8.39 19.13
N GLY A 52 7.54 7.67 19.55
CA GLY A 52 7.84 6.32 19.08
C GLY A 52 8.86 6.28 17.95
N THR A 53 9.24 5.08 17.55
CA THR A 53 10.25 4.85 16.51
C THR A 53 9.67 3.96 15.42
N ILE A 54 9.85 4.38 14.16
CA ILE A 54 9.52 3.59 12.99
C ILE A 54 10.83 3.22 12.31
N LYS A 55 11.02 1.93 12.05
CA LYS A 55 12.17 1.42 11.31
C LYS A 55 11.68 0.70 10.06
N LEU A 56 12.26 1.02 8.93
CA LEU A 56 12.06 0.35 7.65
C LEU A 56 13.38 -0.29 7.22
N PHE A 57 13.36 -1.57 6.92
CA PHE A 57 14.56 -2.34 6.56
C PHE A 57 15.70 -2.19 7.60
N GLY A 58 15.33 -2.17 8.90
CA GLY A 58 16.25 -2.01 10.04
C GLY A 58 16.74 -0.58 10.30
N LYS A 59 16.47 0.39 9.41
CA LYS A 59 16.86 1.80 9.57
C LYS A 59 15.71 2.65 10.08
N ALA A 60 16.01 3.62 10.93
CA ALA A 60 15.03 4.64 11.30
C ALA A 60 14.73 5.52 10.09
N LEU A 61 13.43 5.75 9.83
CA LEU A 61 13.01 6.61 8.73
C LEU A 61 13.37 8.06 9.04
N SER A 62 14.06 8.72 8.11
CA SER A 62 14.32 10.16 8.09
C SER A 62 13.57 10.84 6.94
N ASP A 63 13.39 12.17 7.05
CA ASP A 63 12.62 12.93 6.05
C ASP A 63 13.28 12.94 4.66
N ASP A 64 14.62 12.83 4.60
CA ASP A 64 15.40 12.93 3.38
C ASP A 64 15.82 11.57 2.78
N ASP A 65 15.34 10.44 3.32
CA ASP A 65 15.75 9.10 2.88
C ASP A 65 15.00 8.66 1.61
N THR A 66 15.41 9.22 0.47
CA THR A 66 14.84 8.90 -0.84
C THR A 66 15.12 7.45 -1.26
N GLU A 67 16.29 6.89 -0.89
CA GLU A 67 16.63 5.50 -1.21
C GLU A 67 15.72 4.50 -0.49
N LEU A 68 15.32 4.83 0.75
CA LEU A 68 14.40 4.01 1.51
C LEU A 68 13.00 4.06 0.90
N ARG A 69 12.56 5.24 0.47
CA ARG A 69 11.25 5.45 -0.15
C ARG A 69 11.12 4.75 -1.50
N GLU A 70 12.19 4.69 -2.28
CA GLU A 70 12.21 3.92 -3.54
C GLU A 70 11.96 2.42 -3.36
N LYS A 71 12.17 1.89 -2.15
CA LYS A 71 11.90 0.48 -1.81
C LYS A 71 10.47 0.21 -1.36
N ILE A 72 9.61 1.22 -1.35
CA ILE A 72 8.25 1.11 -0.84
C ILE A 72 7.27 1.42 -1.97
N GLY A 73 6.43 0.45 -2.32
CA GLY A 73 5.25 0.65 -3.15
C GLY A 73 4.05 0.95 -2.26
N VAL A 74 3.22 1.92 -2.68
CA VAL A 74 2.05 2.31 -1.89
C VAL A 74 0.82 2.36 -2.78
N VAL A 75 -0.26 1.77 -2.30
CA VAL A 75 -1.59 1.84 -2.93
C VAL A 75 -2.60 2.26 -1.86
N TYR A 76 -3.29 3.35 -2.10
CA TYR A 76 -4.36 3.84 -1.22
C TYR A 76 -5.74 3.45 -1.73
N ASP A 77 -6.71 3.36 -0.81
CA ASP A 77 -8.11 3.37 -1.20
C ASP A 77 -8.47 4.73 -1.84
N GLY A 78 -9.04 4.69 -3.05
CA GLY A 78 -9.50 5.89 -3.74
C GLY A 78 -8.59 6.36 -4.88
N ASP A 79 -8.49 7.68 -5.04
CA ASP A 79 -7.83 8.31 -6.18
C ASP A 79 -6.30 8.37 -5.99
N ASN A 80 -5.59 7.40 -6.56
CA ASN A 80 -4.13 7.34 -6.50
C ASN A 80 -3.46 8.30 -7.52
N PHE A 81 -4.15 8.69 -8.58
CA PHE A 81 -3.58 9.46 -9.70
C PHE A 81 -4.55 10.52 -10.22
N PRO A 82 -4.05 11.57 -10.88
CA PRO A 82 -4.89 12.61 -11.50
C PRO A 82 -5.86 12.03 -12.53
N ALA A 83 -7.15 12.33 -12.38
CA ALA A 83 -8.24 11.75 -13.16
C ALA A 83 -8.15 11.99 -14.69
N TYR A 84 -7.47 13.05 -15.12
CA TYR A 84 -7.32 13.44 -16.52
C TYR A 84 -6.09 12.82 -17.21
N TRP A 85 -5.22 12.14 -16.46
CA TRP A 85 -4.08 11.44 -17.02
C TRP A 85 -4.48 10.15 -17.70
N THR A 86 -3.59 9.64 -18.54
CA THR A 86 -3.62 8.28 -19.08
C THR A 86 -2.53 7.45 -18.40
N ALA A 87 -2.59 6.12 -18.53
CA ALA A 87 -1.53 5.26 -17.99
C ALA A 87 -0.16 5.55 -18.66
N GLU A 88 -0.11 5.90 -19.94
CA GLU A 88 1.12 6.33 -20.62
C GLU A 88 1.69 7.61 -20.00
N GLN A 89 0.83 8.61 -19.71
CA GLN A 89 1.28 9.84 -19.05
C GLN A 89 1.76 9.58 -17.63
N LEU A 90 1.09 8.66 -16.91
CA LEU A 90 1.52 8.23 -15.60
C LEU A 90 2.92 7.61 -15.66
N SER A 91 3.18 6.66 -16.58
CA SER A 91 4.51 6.07 -16.75
C SER A 91 5.60 7.10 -16.99
N ASN A 92 5.36 8.08 -17.87
CA ASN A 92 6.32 9.15 -18.15
C ASN A 92 6.69 9.98 -16.90
N VAL A 93 5.71 10.22 -16.01
CA VAL A 93 5.96 10.92 -14.74
C VAL A 93 6.74 10.02 -13.78
N MET A 94 6.35 8.76 -13.66
CA MET A 94 7.01 7.80 -12.76
C MET A 94 8.47 7.54 -13.13
N GLN A 95 8.83 7.52 -14.42
CA GLN A 95 10.22 7.47 -14.89
C GLN A 95 11.07 8.64 -14.37
N GLY A 96 10.46 9.81 -14.18
CA GLY A 96 11.15 10.97 -13.61
C GLY A 96 11.27 10.94 -12.07
N LEU A 97 10.44 10.17 -11.39
CA LEU A 97 10.38 10.09 -9.93
C LEU A 97 11.18 8.94 -9.36
N TYR A 98 11.13 7.77 -10.00
CA TYR A 98 11.76 6.53 -9.53
C TYR A 98 12.95 6.15 -10.40
N LYS A 99 14.13 6.02 -9.80
CA LYS A 99 15.37 5.61 -10.53
C LYS A 99 15.26 4.21 -11.12
N LYS A 100 14.50 3.33 -10.46
CA LYS A 100 14.31 1.93 -10.85
C LYS A 100 12.98 1.69 -11.57
N TRP A 101 12.36 2.74 -12.14
CA TRP A 101 11.14 2.54 -12.91
C TRP A 101 11.39 1.61 -14.10
N ASP A 102 10.56 0.58 -14.22
CA ASP A 102 10.58 -0.38 -15.31
C ASP A 102 9.31 -0.25 -16.16
N ASP A 103 9.43 0.50 -17.26
CA ASP A 103 8.33 0.70 -18.18
C ASP A 103 7.88 -0.61 -18.84
N THR A 104 8.82 -1.53 -19.11
CA THR A 104 8.47 -2.83 -19.68
C THR A 104 7.58 -3.63 -18.73
N LEU A 105 7.95 -3.68 -17.46
CA LEU A 105 7.14 -4.34 -16.42
C LEU A 105 5.78 -3.66 -16.27
N PHE A 106 5.74 -2.32 -16.34
CA PHE A 106 4.49 -1.58 -16.28
C PHE A 106 3.56 -1.95 -17.45
N GLN A 107 4.06 -2.03 -18.69
CA GLN A 107 3.28 -2.46 -19.85
C GLN A 107 2.77 -3.90 -19.69
N ILE A 108 3.59 -4.81 -19.17
CA ILE A 108 3.17 -6.19 -18.87
C ILE A 108 1.99 -6.20 -17.89
N TYR A 109 2.03 -5.38 -16.84
CA TYR A 109 0.89 -5.26 -15.91
C TYR A 109 -0.34 -4.63 -16.56
N LEU A 110 -0.18 -3.62 -17.42
CA LEU A 110 -1.32 -3.07 -18.16
C LEU A 110 -2.01 -4.13 -19.03
N GLU A 111 -1.24 -4.97 -19.70
CA GLU A 111 -1.75 -6.09 -20.49
C GLU A 111 -2.42 -7.16 -19.61
N LYS A 112 -1.73 -7.62 -18.54
CA LYS A 112 -2.25 -8.60 -17.56
C LYS A 112 -3.61 -8.14 -16.99
N PHE A 113 -3.73 -6.85 -16.70
CA PHE A 113 -4.94 -6.25 -16.11
C PHE A 113 -5.95 -5.76 -17.16
N GLN A 114 -5.65 -5.92 -18.44
CA GLN A 114 -6.50 -5.47 -19.57
C GLN A 114 -6.84 -3.97 -19.50
N LEU A 115 -5.87 -3.16 -19.10
CA LEU A 115 -6.00 -1.71 -19.01
C LEU A 115 -5.61 -1.07 -20.33
N GLN A 116 -6.41 -0.10 -20.79
CA GLN A 116 -6.15 0.63 -22.03
C GLN A 116 -5.20 1.80 -21.77
N PRO A 117 -3.94 1.80 -22.26
CA PRO A 117 -2.92 2.79 -21.88
C PRO A 117 -3.29 4.24 -22.19
N LYS A 118 -4.07 4.48 -23.26
CA LYS A 118 -4.47 5.82 -23.75
C LYS A 118 -5.80 6.30 -23.20
N LYS A 119 -6.55 5.46 -22.49
CA LYS A 119 -7.82 5.84 -21.87
C LYS A 119 -7.55 6.68 -20.62
N LYS A 120 -8.29 7.79 -20.46
CA LYS A 120 -8.17 8.63 -19.26
C LYS A 120 -8.64 7.90 -18.01
N ILE A 121 -7.93 8.07 -16.91
CA ILE A 121 -8.19 7.42 -15.61
C ILE A 121 -9.61 7.70 -15.12
N LYS A 122 -10.15 8.90 -15.34
CA LYS A 122 -11.55 9.22 -14.98
C LYS A 122 -12.62 8.32 -15.65
N HIS A 123 -12.23 7.57 -16.67
CA HIS A 123 -13.11 6.62 -17.34
C HIS A 123 -12.84 5.17 -16.96
N TYR A 124 -11.93 4.95 -16.00
CA TYR A 124 -11.71 3.64 -15.39
C TYR A 124 -12.79 3.36 -14.34
N SER A 125 -13.13 2.10 -14.17
CA SER A 125 -13.88 1.67 -12.99
C SER A 125 -12.98 1.72 -11.74
N ARG A 126 -13.56 1.65 -10.55
CA ARG A 126 -12.78 1.56 -9.30
C ARG A 126 -11.76 0.42 -9.34
N GLY A 127 -12.18 -0.78 -9.80
CA GLY A 127 -11.27 -1.91 -9.95
C GLY A 127 -10.15 -1.66 -10.97
N MET A 128 -10.44 -1.01 -12.10
CA MET A 128 -9.40 -0.63 -13.06
C MET A 128 -8.42 0.39 -12.49
N THR A 129 -8.90 1.35 -11.71
CA THR A 129 -8.02 2.34 -11.05
C THR A 129 -7.14 1.66 -10.01
N MET A 130 -7.67 0.71 -9.25
CA MET A 130 -6.91 -0.09 -8.31
C MET A 130 -5.84 -0.95 -9.01
N LYS A 131 -6.20 -1.66 -10.09
CA LYS A 131 -5.25 -2.41 -10.92
C LYS A 131 -4.12 -1.53 -11.45
N LEU A 132 -4.44 -0.31 -11.90
CA LEU A 132 -3.43 0.66 -12.33
C LEU A 132 -2.51 1.09 -11.18
N ALA A 133 -3.05 1.32 -9.98
CA ALA A 133 -2.26 1.70 -8.81
C ALA A 133 -1.30 0.59 -8.40
N VAL A 134 -1.76 -0.66 -8.40
CA VAL A 134 -0.90 -1.82 -8.13
C VAL A 134 0.17 -1.99 -9.22
N ALA A 135 -0.20 -1.86 -10.51
CA ALA A 135 0.77 -1.91 -11.61
C ALA A 135 1.88 -0.87 -11.43
N ALA A 136 1.52 0.37 -11.12
CA ALA A 136 2.49 1.44 -10.90
C ALA A 136 3.36 1.19 -9.66
N ALA A 137 2.75 0.73 -8.56
CA ALA A 137 3.48 0.44 -7.32
C ALA A 137 4.49 -0.70 -7.49
N LEU A 138 4.21 -1.69 -8.31
CA LEU A 138 5.11 -2.83 -8.56
C LEU A 138 6.22 -2.50 -9.56
N SER A 139 6.00 -1.55 -10.48
CA SER A 139 6.91 -1.29 -11.59
C SER A 139 8.17 -0.50 -11.24
N HIS A 140 8.37 -0.10 -10.00
CA HIS A 140 9.64 0.45 -9.52
C HIS A 140 10.43 -0.52 -8.62
N HIS A 141 10.07 -1.81 -8.61
CA HIS A 141 10.71 -2.88 -7.86
C HIS A 141 10.81 -2.60 -6.35
N PRO A 142 9.68 -2.38 -5.66
CA PRO A 142 9.67 -2.18 -4.22
C PRO A 142 10.04 -3.48 -3.49
N GLN A 143 10.53 -3.36 -2.25
CA GLN A 143 10.72 -4.48 -1.32
C GLN A 143 9.57 -4.57 -0.29
N LEU A 144 8.90 -3.47 -0.03
CA LEU A 144 7.71 -3.40 0.83
C LEU A 144 6.54 -2.81 0.04
N LEU A 145 5.44 -3.54 -0.03
CA LEU A 145 4.20 -3.04 -0.59
C LEU A 145 3.23 -2.72 0.54
N ILE A 146 2.78 -1.48 0.61
CA ILE A 146 1.79 -1.01 1.59
C ILE A 146 0.47 -0.77 0.87
N LEU A 147 -0.54 -1.52 1.26
CA LEU A 147 -1.84 -1.57 0.63
C LEU A 147 -2.90 -1.11 1.65
N ASP A 148 -3.43 0.09 1.47
CA ASP A 148 -4.48 0.62 2.36
C ASP A 148 -5.85 0.37 1.73
N GLU A 149 -6.59 -0.62 2.26
CA GLU A 149 -7.92 -1.04 1.79
C GLU A 149 -7.98 -1.42 0.29
N ALA A 150 -6.88 -1.94 -0.27
CA ALA A 150 -6.71 -2.15 -1.71
C ALA A 150 -7.67 -3.19 -2.33
N THR A 151 -8.32 -4.02 -1.54
CA THR A 151 -9.32 -4.99 -1.99
C THR A 151 -10.76 -4.53 -1.75
N SER A 152 -10.94 -3.42 -1.02
CA SER A 152 -12.25 -2.89 -0.65
C SER A 152 -13.04 -2.43 -1.86
N GLY A 153 -14.31 -2.87 -1.94
CA GLY A 153 -15.23 -2.47 -3.02
C GLY A 153 -14.89 -3.04 -4.40
N LEU A 154 -13.98 -4.02 -4.50
CA LEU A 154 -13.78 -4.83 -5.68
C LEU A 154 -14.83 -5.94 -5.73
N ASP A 155 -15.23 -6.34 -6.94
CA ASP A 155 -15.98 -7.57 -7.11
C ASP A 155 -15.14 -8.81 -6.77
N PRO A 156 -15.75 -9.96 -6.46
CA PRO A 156 -15.02 -11.14 -5.99
C PRO A 156 -13.94 -11.63 -6.94
N ILE A 157 -14.17 -11.58 -8.27
CA ILE A 157 -13.20 -12.05 -9.26
C ILE A 157 -11.99 -11.12 -9.29
N MET A 158 -12.21 -9.80 -9.37
CA MET A 158 -11.11 -8.83 -9.34
C MET A 158 -10.33 -8.89 -8.04
N ARG A 159 -10.99 -9.18 -6.93
CA ARG A 159 -10.36 -9.33 -5.62
C ARG A 159 -9.41 -10.52 -5.61
N ASP A 160 -9.87 -11.69 -6.07
CA ASP A 160 -9.03 -12.89 -6.14
C ASP A 160 -7.84 -12.66 -7.10
N ASP A 161 -8.04 -12.04 -8.28
CA ASP A 161 -6.94 -11.65 -9.18
C ASP A 161 -5.87 -10.79 -8.47
N MET A 162 -6.29 -9.85 -7.59
CA MET A 162 -5.35 -9.00 -6.86
C MET A 162 -4.60 -9.78 -5.77
N LEU A 163 -5.30 -10.67 -5.06
CA LEU A 163 -4.67 -11.52 -4.05
C LEU A 163 -3.59 -12.42 -4.67
N ASP A 164 -3.84 -12.97 -5.87
CA ASP A 164 -2.83 -13.75 -6.61
C ASP A 164 -1.58 -12.91 -6.96
N VAL A 165 -1.77 -11.65 -7.38
CA VAL A 165 -0.64 -10.72 -7.63
C VAL A 165 0.16 -10.46 -6.34
N PHE A 166 -0.50 -10.35 -5.19
CA PHE A 166 0.18 -10.15 -3.91
C PHE A 166 0.94 -11.40 -3.46
N LEU A 167 0.38 -12.58 -3.68
CA LEU A 167 1.07 -13.84 -3.44
C LEU A 167 2.30 -14.01 -4.35
N ASP A 168 2.18 -13.67 -5.65
CA ASP A 168 3.31 -13.69 -6.59
C ASP A 168 4.43 -12.75 -6.11
N PHE A 169 4.07 -11.54 -5.63
CA PHE A 169 5.05 -10.55 -5.18
C PHE A 169 5.91 -11.02 -4.00
N VAL A 170 5.34 -11.74 -3.03
CA VAL A 170 6.07 -12.22 -1.84
C VAL A 170 6.84 -13.52 -2.07
N GLN A 171 6.82 -14.10 -3.28
CA GLN A 171 7.67 -15.26 -3.59
C GLN A 171 9.17 -14.91 -3.53
N GLU A 172 9.54 -13.64 -3.69
CA GLU A 172 10.89 -13.18 -3.46
C GLU A 172 11.15 -12.97 -1.96
N GLU A 173 12.17 -13.64 -1.40
CA GLU A 173 12.47 -13.69 0.04
C GLU A 173 12.59 -12.32 0.73
N ASN A 174 12.91 -11.26 -0.02
CA ASN A 174 13.07 -9.91 0.51
C ASN A 174 11.84 -9.02 0.33
N HIS A 175 10.76 -9.53 -0.26
CA HIS A 175 9.53 -8.79 -0.48
C HIS A 175 8.53 -9.04 0.65
N SER A 176 7.87 -8.00 1.10
CA SER A 176 6.86 -8.08 2.16
C SER A 176 5.68 -7.18 1.86
N ILE A 177 4.52 -7.50 2.41
CA ILE A 177 3.30 -6.72 2.26
C ILE A 177 2.74 -6.33 3.62
N LEU A 178 2.32 -5.07 3.76
CA LEU A 178 1.40 -4.61 4.77
C LEU A 178 0.04 -4.35 4.10
N LEU A 179 -0.93 -5.21 4.35
CA LEU A 179 -2.29 -5.09 3.79
C LEU A 179 -3.27 -4.68 4.88
N SER A 180 -3.73 -3.43 4.85
CA SER A 180 -4.84 -3.03 5.71
C SER A 180 -6.18 -3.44 5.12
N SER A 181 -7.06 -3.98 5.95
CA SER A 181 -8.41 -4.36 5.53
C SER A 181 -9.36 -4.41 6.71
N HIS A 182 -10.63 -4.17 6.44
CA HIS A 182 -11.73 -4.52 7.35
C HIS A 182 -12.41 -5.84 6.94
N ILE A 183 -11.97 -6.47 5.82
CA ILE A 183 -12.49 -7.73 5.28
C ILE A 183 -11.53 -8.85 5.68
N THR A 184 -11.87 -9.60 6.72
CA THR A 184 -11.01 -10.66 7.25
C THR A 184 -10.84 -11.83 6.29
N SER A 185 -11.86 -12.15 5.47
CA SER A 185 -11.83 -13.27 4.52
C SER A 185 -10.74 -13.14 3.45
N ASP A 186 -10.31 -11.93 3.09
CA ASP A 186 -9.22 -11.72 2.15
C ASP A 186 -7.88 -12.07 2.81
N LEU A 187 -7.72 -11.61 4.05
CA LEU A 187 -6.50 -11.83 4.82
C LEU A 187 -6.33 -13.31 5.22
N GLU A 188 -7.42 -14.01 5.53
CA GLU A 188 -7.40 -15.45 5.81
C GLU A 188 -6.82 -16.27 4.64
N LYS A 189 -6.95 -15.77 3.41
CA LYS A 189 -6.43 -16.46 2.22
C LYS A 189 -4.92 -16.30 2.03
N ILE A 190 -4.35 -15.16 2.43
CA ILE A 190 -2.99 -14.79 2.01
C ILE A 190 -2.07 -14.31 3.13
N ALA A 191 -2.59 -13.93 4.31
CA ALA A 191 -1.76 -13.34 5.35
C ALA A 191 -1.05 -14.40 6.19
N ASP A 192 0.27 -14.24 6.38
CA ASP A 192 1.06 -15.06 7.30
C ASP A 192 0.88 -14.61 8.75
N TYR A 193 0.65 -13.31 8.94
CA TYR A 193 0.45 -12.68 10.24
C TYR A 193 -0.74 -11.74 10.18
N ILE A 194 -1.47 -11.65 11.28
CA ILE A 194 -2.58 -10.71 11.43
C ILE A 194 -2.38 -9.89 12.70
N THR A 195 -2.52 -8.58 12.56
CA THR A 195 -2.48 -7.62 13.67
C THR A 195 -3.81 -6.88 13.71
N PHE A 196 -4.45 -6.88 14.86
CA PHE A 196 -5.72 -6.19 15.06
C PHE A 196 -5.51 -4.82 15.71
N ILE A 197 -6.18 -3.81 15.17
CA ILE A 197 -6.23 -2.47 15.76
C ILE A 197 -7.68 -2.08 16.07
N HIS A 198 -7.89 -1.56 17.26
CA HIS A 198 -9.18 -1.04 17.71
C HIS A 198 -8.97 0.23 18.53
N ASN A 199 -9.68 1.31 18.17
CA ASN A 199 -9.57 2.61 18.85
C ASN A 199 -8.10 3.05 19.10
N GLY A 200 -7.25 2.93 18.06
CA GLY A 200 -5.85 3.34 18.10
C GLY A 200 -4.93 2.44 18.89
N LYS A 201 -5.36 1.26 19.34
CA LYS A 201 -4.56 0.29 20.11
C LYS A 201 -4.53 -1.06 19.41
N LEU A 202 -3.42 -1.77 19.56
CA LEU A 202 -3.35 -3.19 19.16
C LEU A 202 -4.01 -4.06 20.23
N ILE A 203 -4.69 -5.10 19.79
CA ILE A 203 -5.33 -6.13 20.60
C ILE A 203 -4.76 -7.51 20.26
#